data_1b88d33e57ebb3876249af7a02ae1855
#
_entry.id   1b88d33e57ebb3876249af7a02ae1855
#
_cell.length_a   1.000
_cell.length_b   1.000
_cell.length_c   1.000
_cell.angle_alpha   90.00
_cell.angle_beta   90.00
_cell.angle_gamma   90.00
#
_symmetry.space_group_name_H-M   'P 1'
#
loop_
_entity.id
_entity.type
_entity.pdbx_description
1 polymer ?
#
loop_
_entity_poly.entity_id
_entity_poly.type
_entity_poly.pdbx_seq_one_letter_code
_entity_poly.pdbx_strand_id
1 'polypeptide(L)'
;MTRYFLLLLSLFLSHTMHAQLTFNTFQAYADYAIKNNPDIKRAAINELIERQNYYSSIGAVLPVVRASFNLTDNLIRPTTIVPGTFIGRPDTSLAFQFGRKYLMQPGFDASWNVMNAAGVEQVLIAKKNMEIAKLSASLNEEQLKTILASSYYNYLLTKANLLFVEKNLSVSDSLKRIAATRFRNGLVDELEVNRTKTQHLRNALNLSQSQTLADKALNELKVLANLPTTEKLVITESIAVPQSLEADLAVLNDQSKRTQAKVAAMRVEVAKMNRTKEGLKYLPDVNLFGNYNWQSQSDKFSDQKWFKSSAIGLKIETVIFGGGQKAFAVKRADLNYQSAKIDLDNTLHNISKDNESLRLDYQKSVADISMVAELLQLSERNYTLANYKYSNQILPFDQLLNVYTELLNAQQQYLEKISGYYAVKNKIQAIVNQ
;
A
#
# COMPACT_ATOMS: atom_id res chain seq x y z
N MET A 1 -50.92 16.14 24.75
CA MET A 1 -49.63 15.50 25.08
C MET A 1 -49.45 14.10 24.50
N THR A 2 -50.46 13.35 24.18
CA THR A 2 -50.35 11.98 23.65
C THR A 2 -49.93 11.86 22.18
N ARG A 3 -50.09 12.88 21.34
CA ARG A 3 -49.68 12.83 19.90
C ARG A 3 -48.19 13.04 19.69
N TYR A 4 -47.48 13.69 20.56
CA TYR A 4 -46.01 13.92 20.49
C TYR A 4 -45.20 12.72 21.04
N PHE A 5 -45.83 11.91 21.90
CA PHE A 5 -45.20 10.69 22.44
C PHE A 5 -45.14 9.56 21.40
N LEU A 6 -46.13 9.48 20.52
CA LEU A 6 -46.14 8.50 19.41
C LEU A 6 -45.16 8.86 18.29
N LEU A 7 -44.89 10.14 18.04
CA LEU A 7 -43.87 10.60 17.09
C LEU A 7 -42.42 10.38 17.61
N LEU A 8 -42.21 10.47 18.92
CA LEU A 8 -40.89 10.16 19.53
C LEU A 8 -40.64 8.65 19.59
N LEU A 9 -41.66 7.81 19.69
CA LEU A 9 -41.50 6.34 19.69
C LEU A 9 -41.24 5.78 18.29
N SER A 10 -41.69 6.46 17.22
CA SER A 10 -41.41 6.05 15.83
C SER A 10 -39.99 6.40 15.38
N LEU A 11 -39.32 7.37 16.03
CA LEU A 11 -37.91 7.72 15.74
C LEU A 11 -36.90 6.76 16.40
N PHE A 12 -37.31 5.96 17.39
CA PHE A 12 -36.42 4.98 18.06
C PHE A 12 -36.45 3.59 17.44
N LEU A 13 -37.31 3.35 16.44
CA LEU A 13 -37.38 2.09 15.67
C LEU A 13 -36.63 2.15 14.32
N SER A 14 -35.70 3.08 14.14
CA SER A 14 -34.65 2.90 13.12
C SER A 14 -33.75 1.75 13.57
N HIS A 15 -34.26 0.53 13.47
CA HIS A 15 -33.42 -0.64 13.46
C HIS A 15 -32.39 -0.41 12.35
N THR A 16 -31.15 -0.30 12.73
CA THR A 16 -30.02 -0.45 11.82
C THR A 16 -30.20 -1.83 11.18
N MET A 17 -30.91 -1.89 10.04
CA MET A 17 -30.84 -3.05 9.17
C MET A 17 -29.36 -3.14 8.77
N HIS A 18 -28.61 -3.97 9.49
CA HIS A 18 -27.29 -4.36 9.06
C HIS A 18 -27.51 -5.12 7.77
N ALA A 19 -27.33 -4.43 6.64
CA ALA A 19 -27.47 -5.03 5.33
C ALA A 19 -26.41 -6.14 5.25
N GLN A 20 -26.86 -7.38 5.22
CA GLN A 20 -26.00 -8.54 5.02
C GLN A 20 -25.29 -8.38 3.69
N LEU A 21 -23.97 -8.18 3.72
CA LEU A 21 -23.15 -8.09 2.51
C LEU A 21 -22.95 -9.50 1.95
N THR A 22 -23.48 -9.71 0.74
CA THR A 22 -23.38 -11.00 0.04
C THR A 22 -22.61 -10.82 -1.26
N PHE A 23 -21.58 -11.62 -1.45
CA PHE A 23 -20.78 -11.65 -2.68
C PHE A 23 -20.86 -13.03 -3.34
N ASN A 24 -21.19 -13.02 -4.63
CA ASN A 24 -21.36 -14.24 -5.42
C ASN A 24 -20.11 -14.60 -6.22
N THR A 25 -19.16 -13.65 -6.36
CA THR A 25 -17.93 -13.84 -7.13
C THR A 25 -16.76 -13.11 -6.45
N PHE A 26 -15.55 -13.59 -6.72
CA PHE A 26 -14.34 -12.90 -6.30
C PHE A 26 -14.30 -11.44 -6.79
N GLN A 27 -14.66 -11.18 -8.06
CA GLN A 27 -14.58 -9.83 -8.62
C GLN A 27 -15.45 -8.83 -7.85
N ALA A 28 -16.71 -9.20 -7.53
CA ALA A 28 -17.61 -8.34 -6.77
C ALA A 28 -17.06 -8.01 -5.36
N TYR A 29 -16.46 -9.00 -4.70
CA TYR A 29 -15.80 -8.80 -3.41
C TYR A 29 -14.56 -7.90 -3.55
N ALA A 30 -13.70 -8.15 -4.55
CA ALA A 30 -12.49 -7.39 -4.78
C ALA A 30 -12.78 -5.91 -5.07
N ASP A 31 -13.75 -5.62 -5.93
CA ASP A 31 -14.15 -4.24 -6.27
C ASP A 31 -14.66 -3.48 -5.01
N TYR A 32 -15.44 -4.16 -4.18
CA TYR A 32 -15.88 -3.58 -2.91
C TYR A 32 -14.70 -3.33 -1.96
N ALA A 33 -13.82 -4.32 -1.79
CA ALA A 33 -12.67 -4.23 -0.90
C ALA A 33 -11.70 -3.12 -1.34
N ILE A 34 -11.34 -3.03 -2.62
CA ILE A 34 -10.45 -1.99 -3.18
C ILE A 34 -11.02 -0.60 -2.90
N LYS A 35 -12.31 -0.39 -3.15
CA LYS A 35 -12.97 0.90 -2.93
C LYS A 35 -12.93 1.35 -1.46
N ASN A 36 -12.98 0.41 -0.53
CA ASN A 36 -13.08 0.69 0.90
C ASN A 36 -11.75 0.57 1.65
N ASN A 37 -10.74 -0.09 1.07
CA ASN A 37 -9.47 -0.38 1.72
C ASN A 37 -8.71 0.91 2.11
N PRO A 38 -8.23 1.01 3.36
CA PRO A 38 -7.51 2.19 3.84
C PRO A 38 -6.17 2.43 3.12
N ASP A 39 -5.47 1.37 2.68
CA ASP A 39 -4.17 1.48 2.02
C ASP A 39 -4.31 2.09 0.62
N ILE A 40 -5.37 1.73 -0.12
CA ILE A 40 -5.70 2.35 -1.40
C ILE A 40 -6.08 3.81 -1.23
N LYS A 41 -6.90 4.14 -0.22
CA LYS A 41 -7.23 5.54 0.10
C LYS A 41 -5.97 6.35 0.45
N ARG A 42 -5.04 5.75 1.20
CA ARG A 42 -3.75 6.37 1.55
C ARG A 42 -2.86 6.57 0.32
N ALA A 43 -2.81 5.59 -0.58
CA ALA A 43 -2.08 5.72 -1.84
C ALA A 43 -2.64 6.85 -2.72
N ALA A 44 -3.96 6.99 -2.81
CA ALA A 44 -4.61 8.11 -3.51
C ALA A 44 -4.30 9.47 -2.86
N ILE A 45 -4.27 9.55 -1.53
CA ILE A 45 -3.86 10.77 -0.81
C ILE A 45 -2.39 11.11 -1.11
N ASN A 46 -1.50 10.12 -1.14
CA ASN A 46 -0.09 10.35 -1.48
C ASN A 46 0.08 10.90 -2.91
N GLU A 47 -0.72 10.43 -3.87
CA GLU A 47 -0.74 11.03 -5.23
C GLU A 47 -1.15 12.51 -5.16
N LEU A 48 -2.17 12.85 -4.37
CA LEU A 48 -2.59 14.25 -4.18
C LEU A 48 -1.50 15.09 -3.51
N ILE A 49 -0.76 14.55 -2.53
CA ILE A 49 0.37 15.21 -1.88
C ILE A 49 1.46 15.53 -2.91
N GLU A 50 1.85 14.56 -3.74
CA GLU A 50 2.89 14.77 -4.76
C GLU A 50 2.43 15.77 -5.83
N ARG A 51 1.15 15.80 -6.15
CA ARG A 51 0.59 16.86 -7.01
C ARG A 51 0.71 18.24 -6.37
N GLN A 52 0.47 18.39 -5.06
CA GLN A 52 0.69 19.67 -4.38
C GLN A 52 2.18 20.03 -4.31
N ASN A 53 3.08 19.07 -4.13
CA ASN A 53 4.52 19.26 -4.19
C ASN A 53 4.96 19.78 -5.57
N TYR A 54 4.37 19.26 -6.65
CA TYR A 54 4.59 19.77 -7.99
C TYR A 54 4.14 21.25 -8.13
N TYR A 55 2.93 21.60 -7.68
CA TYR A 55 2.46 23.00 -7.71
C TYR A 55 3.31 23.90 -6.81
N SER A 56 3.72 23.44 -5.65
CA SER A 56 4.64 24.17 -4.77
C SER A 56 6.00 24.44 -5.46
N SER A 57 6.51 23.46 -6.22
CA SER A 57 7.76 23.63 -6.97
C SER A 57 7.63 24.67 -8.10
N ILE A 58 6.47 24.76 -8.76
CA ILE A 58 6.18 25.84 -9.70
C ILE A 58 6.17 27.20 -8.98
N GLY A 59 5.49 27.27 -7.83
CA GLY A 59 5.47 28.48 -7.00
C GLY A 59 6.86 28.97 -6.61
N ALA A 60 7.81 28.05 -6.38
CA ALA A 60 9.19 28.39 -6.00
C ALA A 60 9.99 29.10 -7.11
N VAL A 61 9.58 29.02 -8.37
CA VAL A 61 10.23 29.73 -9.50
C VAL A 61 9.48 30.99 -9.92
N LEU A 62 8.35 31.29 -9.29
CA LEU A 62 7.56 32.50 -9.54
C LEU A 62 8.05 33.68 -8.67
N PRO A 63 7.68 34.94 -9.02
CA PRO A 63 7.96 36.11 -8.21
C PRO A 63 7.35 35.99 -6.80
N VAL A 64 8.09 36.42 -5.81
CA VAL A 64 7.63 36.50 -4.40
C VAL A 64 7.50 37.97 -4.01
N VAL A 65 6.33 38.34 -3.49
CA VAL A 65 6.08 39.67 -2.93
C VAL A 65 5.89 39.50 -1.43
N ARG A 66 6.66 40.30 -0.65
CA ARG A 66 6.57 40.33 0.82
C ARG A 66 6.16 41.72 1.29
N ALA A 67 5.28 41.80 2.27
CA ALA A 67 5.03 43.01 3.03
C ALA A 67 5.78 42.90 4.35
N SER A 68 6.47 43.94 4.74
CA SER A 68 7.22 44.01 5.99
C SER A 68 6.91 45.31 6.75
N PHE A 69 6.94 45.23 8.06
CA PHE A 69 6.89 46.40 8.95
C PHE A 69 7.98 46.24 10.01
N ASN A 70 8.97 47.13 9.98
CA ASN A 70 10.02 47.17 10.96
C ASN A 70 9.83 48.39 11.86
N LEU A 71 9.78 48.15 13.15
CA LEU A 71 9.82 49.20 14.19
C LEU A 71 11.05 48.96 15.03
N THR A 72 11.94 49.96 15.08
CA THR A 72 13.14 49.95 15.92
C THR A 72 13.06 51.08 16.92
N ASP A 73 13.23 50.78 18.20
CA ASP A 73 13.51 51.76 19.27
C ASP A 73 14.99 51.70 19.63
N ASN A 74 15.74 52.73 19.26
CA ASN A 74 17.16 52.82 19.57
C ASN A 74 17.32 53.30 21.04
N LEU A 75 17.46 52.37 21.97
CA LEU A 75 17.68 52.65 23.38
C LEU A 75 18.97 53.46 23.59
N ILE A 76 20.03 53.13 22.80
CA ILE A 76 21.29 53.86 22.70
C ILE A 76 21.52 54.12 21.21
N ARG A 77 21.64 55.41 20.84
CA ARG A 77 21.88 55.76 19.44
C ARG A 77 23.31 55.42 19.00
N PRO A 78 23.50 54.95 17.76
CA PRO A 78 24.83 54.70 17.23
C PRO A 78 25.68 55.98 17.24
N THR A 79 26.89 55.86 17.71
CA THR A 79 27.88 56.95 17.69
C THR A 79 28.81 56.75 16.50
N THR A 80 28.89 57.74 15.62
CA THR A 80 29.81 57.73 14.50
C THR A 80 30.91 58.77 14.76
N ILE A 81 32.17 58.36 14.56
CA ILE A 81 33.31 59.25 14.65
C ILE A 81 33.48 59.91 13.28
N VAL A 82 33.45 61.26 13.27
CA VAL A 82 33.61 62.06 12.07
C VAL A 82 34.95 62.84 12.19
N PRO A 83 35.80 62.79 11.16
CA PRO A 83 37.04 63.60 11.15
C PRO A 83 36.74 65.08 11.28
N GLY A 84 37.53 65.76 12.09
CA GLY A 84 37.36 67.21 12.38
C GLY A 84 37.61 68.13 11.18
N THR A 85 38.12 67.60 10.10
CA THR A 85 38.25 68.31 8.80
C THR A 85 36.93 68.88 8.29
N PHE A 86 35.76 68.20 8.60
CA PHE A 86 34.43 68.66 8.22
C PHE A 86 33.99 69.93 8.96
N ILE A 87 34.67 70.31 10.05
CA ILE A 87 34.39 71.47 10.87
C ILE A 87 35.58 72.43 11.00
N GLY A 88 36.60 72.30 10.10
CA GLY A 88 37.74 73.17 10.07
C GLY A 88 38.78 72.86 11.15
N ARG A 89 38.78 71.72 11.79
CA ARG A 89 39.73 71.22 12.79
C ARG A 89 40.42 69.93 12.39
N PRO A 90 41.37 69.91 11.48
CA PRO A 90 41.93 68.73 10.84
C PRO A 90 42.51 67.69 11.80
N ASP A 91 43.03 68.08 12.96
CA ASP A 91 43.70 67.18 13.91
C ASP A 91 42.75 66.65 15.02
N THR A 92 41.44 66.77 14.87
CA THR A 92 40.49 66.30 15.88
C THR A 92 39.50 65.32 15.27
N SER A 93 38.94 64.45 16.13
CA SER A 93 37.81 63.59 15.79
C SER A 93 36.66 63.92 16.72
N LEU A 94 35.45 64.01 16.17
CA LEU A 94 34.23 64.28 16.89
C LEU A 94 33.27 63.08 16.85
N ALA A 95 32.78 62.73 18.01
CA ALA A 95 31.80 61.70 18.14
C ALA A 95 30.38 62.28 18.04
N PHE A 96 29.65 61.94 17.02
CA PHE A 96 28.24 62.33 16.81
C PHE A 96 27.34 61.14 16.97
N GLN A 97 26.22 61.32 17.67
CA GLN A 97 25.17 60.33 17.68
C GLN A 97 24.19 60.61 16.53
N PHE A 98 24.24 59.75 15.51
CA PHE A 98 23.31 59.86 14.37
C PHE A 98 22.07 58.96 14.56
N GLY A 99 21.00 59.36 13.89
CA GLY A 99 19.73 58.65 13.94
C GLY A 99 18.76 59.21 14.97
N ARG A 100 17.55 58.70 14.93
CA ARG A 100 16.46 59.06 15.82
C ARG A 100 16.14 57.87 16.72
N LYS A 101 15.37 58.14 17.80
CA LYS A 101 14.98 57.10 18.75
C LYS A 101 14.10 56.05 18.07
N TYR A 102 13.09 56.49 17.36
CA TYR A 102 12.15 55.58 16.68
C TYR A 102 12.41 55.56 15.16
N LEU A 103 12.59 54.37 14.60
CA LEU A 103 12.64 54.13 13.16
C LEU A 103 11.52 53.21 12.79
N MET A 104 10.60 53.65 11.92
CA MET A 104 9.53 52.85 11.36
C MET A 104 9.70 52.68 9.86
N GLN A 105 9.57 51.45 9.37
CA GLN A 105 9.77 51.15 7.96
C GLN A 105 8.78 50.07 7.49
N PRO A 106 7.52 50.46 7.21
CA PRO A 106 6.65 49.59 6.39
C PRO A 106 7.09 49.59 4.94
N GLY A 107 6.89 48.44 4.26
CA GLY A 107 7.26 48.33 2.86
C GLY A 107 6.81 47.05 2.21
N PHE A 108 7.04 47.04 0.89
CA PHE A 108 6.86 45.87 0.04
C PHE A 108 8.18 45.56 -0.65
N ASP A 109 8.55 44.28 -0.63
CA ASP A 109 9.70 43.75 -1.33
C ASP A 109 9.24 42.70 -2.33
N ALA A 110 9.59 42.85 -3.59
CA ALA A 110 9.38 41.85 -4.63
C ALA A 110 10.72 41.26 -5.06
N SER A 111 10.80 39.96 -5.21
CA SER A 111 11.98 39.28 -5.73
C SER A 111 11.59 38.15 -6.68
N TRP A 112 12.31 38.03 -7.78
CA TRP A 112 12.13 36.96 -8.74
C TRP A 112 13.47 36.46 -9.25
N ASN A 113 13.74 35.17 -9.05
CA ASN A 113 14.91 34.53 -9.63
C ASN A 113 14.60 34.16 -11.09
N VAL A 114 14.94 35.07 -12.02
CA VAL A 114 14.58 34.96 -13.45
C VAL A 114 15.40 33.87 -14.14
N MET A 115 16.64 33.63 -13.68
CA MET A 115 17.51 32.60 -14.23
C MET A 115 17.93 31.63 -13.11
N ASN A 116 17.04 30.69 -12.81
CA ASN A 116 17.26 29.61 -11.85
C ASN A 116 17.12 28.25 -12.57
N ALA A 117 18.17 27.85 -13.30
CA ALA A 117 18.16 26.62 -14.06
C ALA A 117 17.95 25.38 -13.17
N ALA A 118 18.54 25.36 -11.97
CA ALA A 118 18.35 24.29 -11.00
C ALA A 118 16.92 24.26 -10.44
N GLY A 119 16.28 25.41 -10.27
CA GLY A 119 14.86 25.51 -9.87
C GLY A 119 13.91 24.98 -10.93
N VAL A 120 14.15 25.30 -12.21
CA VAL A 120 13.35 24.76 -13.33
C VAL A 120 13.50 23.24 -13.40
N GLU A 121 14.72 22.71 -13.27
CA GLU A 121 14.93 21.26 -13.23
C GLU A 121 14.24 20.61 -12.03
N GLN A 122 14.17 21.31 -10.87
CA GLN A 122 13.41 20.83 -9.70
C GLN A 122 11.90 20.70 -9.99
N VAL A 123 11.31 21.60 -10.79
CA VAL A 123 9.90 21.51 -11.22
C VAL A 123 9.68 20.26 -12.08
N LEU A 124 10.60 19.96 -13.00
CA LEU A 124 10.52 18.75 -13.83
C LEU A 124 10.68 17.48 -13.00
N ILE A 125 11.57 17.48 -12.01
CA ILE A 125 11.73 16.38 -11.04
C ILE A 125 10.44 16.18 -10.25
N ALA A 126 9.83 17.24 -9.74
CA ALA A 126 8.58 17.17 -8.99
C ALA A 126 7.43 16.62 -9.85
N LYS A 127 7.36 17.00 -11.14
CA LYS A 127 6.41 16.39 -12.08
C LYS A 127 6.63 14.90 -12.24
N LYS A 128 7.88 14.45 -12.38
CA LYS A 128 8.21 13.02 -12.48
C LYS A 128 7.88 12.26 -11.19
N ASN A 129 8.09 12.87 -10.02
CA ASN A 129 7.71 12.26 -8.74
C ASN A 129 6.18 12.09 -8.62
N MET A 130 5.39 13.05 -9.11
CA MET A 130 3.93 12.91 -9.21
C MET A 130 3.53 11.74 -10.13
N GLU A 131 4.19 11.56 -11.28
CA GLU A 131 3.96 10.42 -12.18
C GLU A 131 4.33 9.10 -11.50
N ILE A 132 5.45 9.04 -10.76
CA ILE A 132 5.86 7.87 -9.97
C ILE A 132 4.82 7.56 -8.89
N ALA A 133 4.31 8.56 -8.18
CA ALA A 133 3.28 8.35 -7.15
C ALA A 133 2.01 7.74 -7.73
N LYS A 134 1.58 8.20 -8.91
CA LYS A 134 0.43 7.61 -9.63
C LYS A 134 0.66 6.14 -9.98
N LEU A 135 1.82 5.80 -10.55
CA LEU A 135 2.17 4.40 -10.86
C LEU A 135 2.32 3.55 -9.59
N SER A 136 2.85 4.13 -8.52
CA SER A 136 2.95 3.44 -7.23
C SER A 136 1.57 3.16 -6.62
N ALA A 137 0.60 4.06 -6.79
CA ALA A 137 -0.78 3.81 -6.37
C ALA A 137 -1.40 2.63 -7.15
N SER A 138 -1.18 2.56 -8.47
CA SER A 138 -1.61 1.41 -9.29
C SER A 138 -0.92 0.11 -8.85
N LEU A 139 0.36 0.16 -8.51
CA LEU A 139 1.10 -1.00 -8.00
C LEU A 139 0.54 -1.49 -6.66
N ASN A 140 0.17 -0.58 -5.75
CA ASN A 140 -0.44 -0.93 -4.47
C ASN A 140 -1.82 -1.59 -4.68
N GLU A 141 -2.62 -1.11 -5.64
CA GLU A 141 -3.90 -1.74 -5.99
C GLU A 141 -3.70 -3.16 -6.53
N GLU A 142 -2.72 -3.36 -7.40
CA GLU A 142 -2.36 -4.67 -7.95
C GLU A 142 -1.92 -5.66 -6.85
N GLN A 143 -1.06 -5.19 -5.93
CA GLN A 143 -0.64 -5.98 -4.77
C GLN A 143 -1.82 -6.34 -3.88
N LEU A 144 -2.72 -5.39 -3.62
CA LEU A 144 -3.93 -5.65 -2.86
C LEU A 144 -4.82 -6.68 -3.55
N LYS A 145 -5.03 -6.58 -4.87
CA LYS A 145 -5.80 -7.60 -5.63
C LYS A 145 -5.23 -9.01 -5.45
N THR A 146 -3.92 -9.13 -5.44
CA THR A 146 -3.24 -10.42 -5.21
C THR A 146 -3.50 -10.94 -3.80
N ILE A 147 -3.44 -10.07 -2.79
CA ILE A 147 -3.74 -10.43 -1.38
C ILE A 147 -5.21 -10.82 -1.24
N LEU A 148 -6.13 -10.01 -1.78
CA LEU A 148 -7.57 -10.28 -1.76
C LEU A 148 -7.89 -11.63 -2.40
N ALA A 149 -7.28 -11.95 -3.54
CA ALA A 149 -7.49 -13.22 -4.21
C ALA A 149 -6.97 -14.39 -3.35
N SER A 150 -5.78 -14.27 -2.80
CA SER A 150 -5.21 -15.32 -1.93
C SER A 150 -6.10 -15.58 -0.71
N SER A 151 -6.53 -14.53 0.00
CA SER A 151 -7.37 -14.66 1.19
C SER A 151 -8.78 -15.17 0.82
N TYR A 152 -9.34 -14.73 -0.31
CA TYR A 152 -10.66 -15.16 -0.78
C TYR A 152 -10.68 -16.66 -1.10
N TYR A 153 -9.72 -17.14 -1.89
CA TYR A 153 -9.65 -18.57 -2.21
C TYR A 153 -9.24 -19.42 -1.01
N ASN A 154 -8.45 -18.88 -0.08
CA ASN A 154 -8.19 -19.54 1.21
C ASN A 154 -9.49 -19.71 2.01
N TYR A 155 -10.37 -18.71 2.05
CA TYR A 155 -11.68 -18.85 2.69
C TYR A 155 -12.54 -19.92 1.99
N LEU A 156 -12.63 -19.92 0.66
CA LEU A 156 -13.37 -20.94 -0.07
C LEU A 156 -12.83 -22.35 0.20
N LEU A 157 -11.52 -22.48 0.32
CA LEU A 157 -10.84 -23.72 0.67
C LEU A 157 -11.22 -24.20 2.07
N THR A 158 -11.15 -23.32 3.07
CA THR A 158 -11.50 -23.68 4.46
C THR A 158 -13.00 -24.04 4.56
N LYS A 159 -13.87 -23.36 3.82
CA LYS A 159 -15.28 -23.69 3.71
C LYS A 159 -15.51 -25.07 3.06
N ALA A 160 -14.77 -25.41 2.00
CA ALA A 160 -14.86 -26.72 1.36
C ALA A 160 -14.31 -27.83 2.28
N ASN A 161 -13.21 -27.55 2.99
CA ASN A 161 -12.67 -28.47 4.01
C ASN A 161 -13.71 -28.75 5.12
N LEU A 162 -14.42 -27.73 5.58
CA LEU A 162 -15.47 -27.88 6.60
C LEU A 162 -16.53 -28.89 6.15
N LEU A 163 -16.99 -28.82 4.88
CA LEU A 163 -17.95 -29.79 4.33
C LEU A 163 -17.40 -31.23 4.34
N PHE A 164 -16.13 -31.42 3.99
CA PHE A 164 -15.50 -32.75 4.09
C PHE A 164 -15.44 -33.26 5.53
N VAL A 165 -15.05 -32.42 6.47
CA VAL A 165 -14.91 -32.81 7.89
C VAL A 165 -16.29 -33.10 8.52
N GLU A 166 -17.34 -32.35 8.17
CA GLU A 166 -18.72 -32.64 8.60
C GLU A 166 -19.19 -34.02 8.09
N LYS A 167 -18.95 -34.32 6.79
CA LYS A 167 -19.23 -35.64 6.21
C LYS A 167 -18.44 -36.74 6.94
N ASN A 168 -17.16 -36.52 7.20
CA ASN A 168 -16.28 -37.47 7.88
C ASN A 168 -16.71 -37.72 9.34
N LEU A 169 -17.22 -36.72 10.04
CA LEU A 169 -17.79 -36.88 11.38
C LEU A 169 -19.04 -37.75 11.34
N SER A 170 -19.98 -37.50 10.40
CA SER A 170 -21.18 -38.31 10.23
C SER A 170 -20.86 -39.76 9.90
N VAL A 171 -19.87 -40.00 9.05
CA VAL A 171 -19.39 -41.34 8.70
C VAL A 171 -18.82 -42.05 9.95
N SER A 172 -17.95 -41.40 10.71
CA SER A 172 -17.35 -42.01 11.91
C SER A 172 -18.36 -42.26 13.04
N ASP A 173 -19.42 -41.43 13.13
CA ASP A 173 -20.52 -41.70 14.06
C ASP A 173 -21.29 -42.97 13.67
N SER A 174 -21.51 -43.18 12.37
CA SER A 174 -22.15 -44.41 11.87
C SER A 174 -21.29 -45.66 12.15
N LEU A 175 -19.97 -45.56 11.89
CA LEU A 175 -19.05 -46.68 12.20
C LEU A 175 -19.00 -47.00 13.70
N LYS A 176 -18.97 -46.01 14.59
CA LYS A 176 -19.03 -46.17 16.04
C LYS A 176 -20.31 -46.90 16.47
N ARG A 177 -21.46 -46.56 15.92
CA ARG A 177 -22.73 -47.23 16.20
C ARG A 177 -22.73 -48.67 15.71
N ILE A 178 -22.22 -48.96 14.52
CA ILE A 178 -22.10 -50.32 13.98
C ILE A 178 -21.18 -51.15 14.88
N ALA A 179 -19.99 -50.70 15.23
CA ALA A 179 -19.08 -51.41 16.09
C ALA A 179 -19.67 -51.69 17.49
N ALA A 180 -20.32 -50.72 18.11
CA ALA A 180 -20.99 -50.89 19.40
C ALA A 180 -22.12 -51.95 19.35
N THR A 181 -22.86 -52.03 18.29
CA THR A 181 -23.91 -53.03 18.07
C THR A 181 -23.33 -54.43 17.88
N ARG A 182 -22.25 -54.54 17.09
CA ARG A 182 -21.54 -55.81 16.86
C ARG A 182 -20.88 -56.36 18.14
N PHE A 183 -20.30 -55.49 18.94
CA PHE A 183 -19.72 -55.85 20.24
C PHE A 183 -20.75 -56.45 21.18
N ARG A 184 -21.94 -55.80 21.28
CA ARG A 184 -23.05 -56.33 22.07
C ARG A 184 -23.52 -57.72 21.61
N ASN A 185 -23.37 -58.02 20.31
CA ASN A 185 -23.71 -59.31 19.71
C ASN A 185 -22.52 -60.31 19.74
N GLY A 186 -21.36 -59.96 20.35
CA GLY A 186 -20.19 -60.82 20.44
C GLY A 186 -19.44 -61.02 19.09
N LEU A 187 -19.67 -60.17 18.12
CA LEU A 187 -19.09 -60.29 16.77
C LEU A 187 -17.76 -59.55 16.57
N VAL A 188 -17.41 -58.65 17.47
CA VAL A 188 -16.14 -57.89 17.46
C VAL A 188 -15.65 -57.74 18.90
N ASP A 189 -14.37 -57.43 19.06
CA ASP A 189 -13.73 -57.19 20.35
C ASP A 189 -13.84 -55.73 20.84
N GLU A 190 -13.45 -55.48 22.06
CA GLU A 190 -13.41 -54.15 22.65
C GLU A 190 -12.43 -53.20 21.92
N LEU A 191 -11.35 -53.74 21.36
CA LEU A 191 -10.36 -52.97 20.62
C LEU A 191 -11.00 -52.27 19.42
N GLU A 192 -11.85 -52.96 18.66
CA GLU A 192 -12.56 -52.37 17.50
C GLU A 192 -13.50 -51.24 17.94
N VAL A 193 -14.23 -51.40 19.02
CA VAL A 193 -15.09 -50.35 19.62
C VAL A 193 -14.27 -49.13 20.00
N ASN A 194 -13.15 -49.35 20.70
CA ASN A 194 -12.29 -48.25 21.15
C ASN A 194 -11.63 -47.53 19.97
N ARG A 195 -11.22 -48.20 18.89
CA ARG A 195 -10.68 -47.60 17.67
C ARG A 195 -11.73 -46.76 16.94
N THR A 196 -12.96 -47.23 16.80
CA THR A 196 -14.04 -46.45 16.15
C THR A 196 -14.41 -45.21 16.98
N LYS A 197 -14.42 -45.34 18.33
CA LYS A 197 -14.63 -44.21 19.21
C LYS A 197 -13.51 -43.18 19.11
N THR A 198 -12.25 -43.63 19.08
CA THR A 198 -11.09 -42.76 18.90
C THR A 198 -11.15 -42.00 17.59
N GLN A 199 -11.52 -42.68 16.47
CA GLN A 199 -11.68 -42.03 15.16
C GLN A 199 -12.80 -40.98 15.16
N HIS A 200 -13.93 -41.27 15.80
CA HIS A 200 -15.01 -40.31 15.97
C HIS A 200 -14.59 -39.08 16.77
N LEU A 201 -13.85 -39.24 17.87
CA LEU A 201 -13.33 -38.12 18.67
C LEU A 201 -12.32 -37.25 17.85
N ARG A 202 -11.44 -37.90 17.08
CA ARG A 202 -10.52 -37.17 16.15
C ARG A 202 -11.28 -36.35 15.15
N ASN A 203 -12.32 -36.90 14.52
CA ASN A 203 -13.13 -36.17 13.56
C ASN A 203 -13.92 -35.00 14.21
N ALA A 204 -14.37 -35.16 15.46
CA ALA A 204 -15.02 -34.09 16.21
C ALA A 204 -14.03 -32.93 16.54
N LEU A 205 -12.79 -33.26 16.90
CA LEU A 205 -11.73 -32.26 17.11
C LEU A 205 -11.40 -31.54 15.79
N ASN A 206 -11.28 -32.28 14.68
CA ASN A 206 -11.03 -31.71 13.35
C ASN A 206 -12.15 -30.76 12.92
N LEU A 207 -13.42 -31.10 13.24
CA LEU A 207 -14.55 -30.21 12.95
C LEU A 207 -14.42 -28.89 13.71
N SER A 208 -14.18 -28.92 15.01
CA SER A 208 -14.01 -27.72 15.83
C SER A 208 -12.86 -26.85 15.32
N GLN A 209 -11.74 -27.48 14.96
CA GLN A 209 -10.59 -26.77 14.38
C GLN A 209 -10.90 -26.16 13.02
N SER A 210 -11.58 -26.89 12.13
CA SER A 210 -11.94 -26.42 10.78
C SER A 210 -12.95 -25.27 10.83
N GLN A 211 -13.91 -25.30 11.76
CA GLN A 211 -14.82 -24.18 12.00
C GLN A 211 -14.05 -22.92 12.41
N THR A 212 -13.13 -23.05 13.37
CA THR A 212 -12.28 -21.93 13.82
C THR A 212 -11.45 -21.36 12.67
N LEU A 213 -10.88 -22.19 11.80
CA LEU A 213 -10.11 -21.76 10.64
C LEU A 213 -10.98 -21.04 9.62
N ALA A 214 -12.18 -21.54 9.35
CA ALA A 214 -13.13 -20.87 8.43
C ALA A 214 -13.57 -19.50 8.96
N ASP A 215 -13.86 -19.40 10.27
CA ASP A 215 -14.22 -18.13 10.90
C ASP A 215 -13.06 -17.12 10.87
N LYS A 216 -11.82 -17.56 11.11
CA LYS A 216 -10.63 -16.71 10.98
C LYS A 216 -10.41 -16.23 9.56
N ALA A 217 -10.53 -17.10 8.57
CA ALA A 217 -10.43 -16.75 7.16
C ALA A 217 -11.52 -15.74 6.74
N LEU A 218 -12.76 -15.92 7.21
CA LEU A 218 -13.83 -14.96 6.98
C LEU A 218 -13.58 -13.60 7.62
N ASN A 219 -13.03 -13.58 8.85
CA ASN A 219 -12.67 -12.34 9.52
C ASN A 219 -11.52 -11.61 8.80
N GLU A 220 -10.56 -12.33 8.24
CA GLU A 220 -9.52 -11.74 7.39
C GLU A 220 -10.13 -11.02 6.17
N LEU A 221 -11.10 -11.65 5.48
CA LEU A 221 -11.81 -11.01 4.39
C LEU A 221 -12.55 -9.74 4.83
N LYS A 222 -13.19 -9.75 6.02
CA LYS A 222 -13.83 -8.54 6.57
C LYS A 222 -12.81 -7.42 6.78
N VAL A 223 -11.66 -7.70 7.37
CA VAL A 223 -10.60 -6.73 7.61
C VAL A 223 -10.07 -6.14 6.31
N LEU A 224 -9.80 -6.98 5.31
CA LEU A 224 -9.32 -6.55 3.99
C LEU A 224 -10.34 -5.65 3.26
N ALA A 225 -11.63 -5.90 3.48
CA ALA A 225 -12.73 -5.08 2.95
C ALA A 225 -13.07 -3.86 3.84
N ASN A 226 -12.29 -3.62 4.90
CA ASN A 226 -12.55 -2.58 5.90
C ASN A 226 -13.94 -2.67 6.54
N LEU A 227 -14.39 -3.89 6.83
CA LEU A 227 -15.64 -4.17 7.51
C LEU A 227 -15.38 -4.47 9.00
N PRO A 228 -16.29 -4.06 9.90
CA PRO A 228 -16.26 -4.50 11.29
C PRO A 228 -16.35 -6.04 11.37
N THR A 229 -15.67 -6.66 12.32
CA THR A 229 -15.71 -8.11 12.53
C THR A 229 -17.11 -8.61 12.91
N THR A 230 -17.96 -7.73 13.44
CA THR A 230 -19.37 -8.01 13.80
C THR A 230 -20.30 -8.01 12.59
N GLU A 231 -19.89 -7.44 11.45
CA GLU A 231 -20.71 -7.40 10.23
C GLU A 231 -20.89 -8.80 9.65
N LYS A 232 -22.09 -9.07 9.09
CA LYS A 232 -22.35 -10.35 8.43
C LYS A 232 -21.87 -10.29 6.98
N LEU A 233 -20.80 -11.04 6.70
CA LEU A 233 -20.30 -11.27 5.35
C LEU A 233 -20.69 -12.68 4.89
N VAL A 234 -21.33 -12.81 3.73
CA VAL A 234 -21.68 -14.08 3.13
C VAL A 234 -21.04 -14.19 1.75
N ILE A 235 -20.32 -15.28 1.52
CA ILE A 235 -19.78 -15.65 0.22
C ILE A 235 -20.47 -16.90 -0.24
N THR A 236 -21.21 -16.79 -1.35
CA THR A 236 -22.01 -17.90 -1.90
C THR A 236 -21.21 -18.78 -2.86
N GLU A 237 -20.11 -18.25 -3.41
CA GLU A 237 -19.22 -19.01 -4.29
C GLU A 237 -18.68 -20.26 -3.58
N SER A 238 -18.51 -21.33 -4.34
CA SER A 238 -17.85 -22.56 -3.90
C SER A 238 -16.60 -22.81 -4.73
N ILE A 239 -15.57 -23.36 -4.11
CA ILE A 239 -14.36 -23.77 -4.82
C ILE A 239 -14.66 -25.06 -5.61
N ALA A 240 -14.31 -25.06 -6.87
CA ALA A 240 -14.48 -26.20 -7.77
C ALA A 240 -13.30 -26.31 -8.74
N VAL A 241 -13.16 -27.47 -9.37
CA VAL A 241 -12.23 -27.60 -10.50
C VAL A 241 -12.66 -26.64 -11.61
N PRO A 242 -11.78 -25.75 -12.08
CA PRO A 242 -12.12 -24.82 -13.14
C PRO A 242 -12.52 -25.54 -14.43
N GLN A 243 -13.56 -25.04 -15.12
CA GLN A 243 -13.97 -25.58 -16.42
C GLN A 243 -12.93 -25.31 -17.52
N SER A 244 -12.18 -24.21 -17.40
CA SER A 244 -11.06 -23.87 -18.28
C SER A 244 -9.81 -23.66 -17.44
N LEU A 245 -8.74 -24.37 -17.83
CA LEU A 245 -7.40 -24.27 -17.24
C LEU A 245 -6.49 -23.33 -18.08
N GLU A 246 -7.09 -22.41 -18.86
CA GLU A 246 -6.34 -21.48 -19.69
C GLU A 246 -5.95 -20.20 -18.91
N ALA A 247 -4.75 -19.75 -19.13
CA ALA A 247 -4.27 -18.44 -18.71
C ALA A 247 -3.38 -17.85 -19.82
N ASP A 248 -3.45 -16.53 -19.97
CA ASP A 248 -2.58 -15.83 -20.92
C ASP A 248 -1.16 -15.72 -20.36
N LEU A 249 -0.33 -16.70 -20.69
CA LEU A 249 1.09 -16.73 -20.31
C LEU A 249 1.96 -15.81 -21.17
N ALA A 250 1.45 -15.27 -22.28
CA ALA A 250 2.21 -14.38 -23.16
C ALA A 250 2.57 -13.07 -22.46
N VAL A 251 1.75 -12.64 -21.50
CA VAL A 251 2.00 -11.45 -20.66
C VAL A 251 3.31 -11.56 -19.86
N LEU A 252 3.75 -12.77 -19.52
CA LEU A 252 4.99 -13.02 -18.76
C LEU A 252 6.25 -12.83 -19.60
N ASN A 253 6.14 -12.66 -20.92
CA ASN A 253 7.30 -12.54 -21.81
C ASN A 253 7.92 -11.14 -21.82
N ASP A 254 7.16 -10.10 -21.49
CA ASP A 254 7.63 -8.71 -21.53
C ASP A 254 7.74 -8.11 -20.11
N GLN A 255 8.94 -8.15 -19.56
CA GLN A 255 9.25 -7.64 -18.23
C GLN A 255 9.06 -6.12 -18.12
N SER A 256 9.28 -5.38 -19.23
CA SER A 256 9.24 -3.91 -19.24
C SER A 256 7.81 -3.35 -19.05
N LYS A 257 6.80 -4.15 -19.35
CA LYS A 257 5.38 -3.78 -19.15
C LYS A 257 4.95 -3.78 -17.69
N ARG A 258 5.70 -4.49 -16.84
CA ARG A 258 5.37 -4.57 -15.40
C ARG A 258 5.42 -3.20 -14.74
N THR A 259 4.40 -2.84 -13.96
CA THR A 259 4.32 -1.57 -13.24
C THR A 259 5.56 -1.32 -12.37
N GLN A 260 6.11 -2.37 -11.75
CA GLN A 260 7.36 -2.31 -10.98
C GLN A 260 8.55 -1.86 -11.83
N ALA A 261 8.69 -2.41 -13.05
CA ALA A 261 9.77 -2.02 -13.97
C ALA A 261 9.62 -0.57 -14.43
N LYS A 262 8.39 -0.13 -14.73
CA LYS A 262 8.10 1.27 -15.09
C LYS A 262 8.46 2.24 -13.96
N VAL A 263 8.10 1.91 -12.71
CA VAL A 263 8.46 2.72 -11.53
C VAL A 263 9.98 2.78 -11.36
N ALA A 264 10.68 1.63 -11.46
CA ALA A 264 12.13 1.59 -11.34
C ALA A 264 12.83 2.40 -12.44
N ALA A 265 12.38 2.29 -13.69
CA ALA A 265 12.90 3.08 -14.82
C ALA A 265 12.71 4.59 -14.59
N MET A 266 11.53 5.03 -14.13
CA MET A 266 11.28 6.44 -13.81
C MET A 266 12.15 6.94 -12.65
N ARG A 267 12.46 6.11 -11.66
CA ARG A 267 13.41 6.47 -10.59
C ARG A 267 14.82 6.70 -11.13
N VAL A 268 15.25 5.94 -12.13
CA VAL A 268 16.53 6.18 -12.84
C VAL A 268 16.51 7.54 -13.55
N GLU A 269 15.40 7.90 -14.23
CA GLU A 269 15.24 9.22 -14.83
C GLU A 269 15.33 10.35 -13.79
N VAL A 270 14.61 10.23 -12.67
CA VAL A 270 14.67 11.22 -11.57
C VAL A 270 16.07 11.34 -11.00
N ALA A 271 16.80 10.23 -10.81
CA ALA A 271 18.17 10.25 -10.35
C ALA A 271 19.11 10.96 -11.35
N LYS A 272 18.92 10.73 -12.66
CA LYS A 272 19.64 11.43 -13.74
C LYS A 272 19.33 12.93 -13.69
N MET A 273 18.07 13.32 -13.57
CA MET A 273 17.64 14.72 -13.46
C MET A 273 18.23 15.39 -12.21
N ASN A 274 18.28 14.71 -11.07
CA ASN A 274 18.94 15.21 -9.87
C ASN A 274 20.43 15.48 -10.10
N ARG A 275 21.13 14.58 -10.83
CA ARG A 275 22.53 14.82 -11.24
C ARG A 275 22.64 16.08 -12.11
N THR A 276 21.77 16.24 -13.11
CA THR A 276 21.72 17.42 -13.98
C THR A 276 21.48 18.68 -13.14
N LYS A 277 20.51 18.65 -12.23
CA LYS A 277 20.20 19.77 -11.32
C LYS A 277 21.42 20.22 -10.52
N GLU A 278 22.20 19.29 -9.93
CA GLU A 278 23.40 19.63 -9.20
C GLU A 278 24.47 20.25 -10.10
N GLY A 279 24.57 19.83 -11.37
CA GLY A 279 25.41 20.46 -12.37
C GLY A 279 24.95 21.88 -12.74
N LEU A 280 23.64 22.11 -12.85
CA LEU A 280 23.07 23.43 -13.17
C LEU A 280 23.32 24.48 -12.08
N LYS A 281 23.60 24.08 -10.83
CA LYS A 281 23.99 25.01 -9.76
C LYS A 281 25.35 25.71 -9.96
N TYR A 282 26.12 25.33 -10.99
CA TYR A 282 27.32 26.08 -11.41
C TYR A 282 27.01 27.32 -12.24
N LEU A 283 25.82 27.39 -12.84
CA LEU A 283 25.35 28.58 -13.55
C LEU A 283 25.11 29.72 -12.55
N PRO A 284 25.31 31.00 -12.98
CA PRO A 284 24.95 32.14 -12.14
C PRO A 284 23.43 32.23 -11.95
N ASP A 285 23.03 32.62 -10.76
CA ASP A 285 21.66 33.01 -10.45
C ASP A 285 21.43 34.49 -10.81
N VAL A 286 20.33 34.78 -11.50
CA VAL A 286 19.96 36.15 -11.86
C VAL A 286 18.64 36.49 -11.17
N ASN A 287 18.72 37.40 -10.20
CA ASN A 287 17.59 37.80 -9.37
C ASN A 287 17.18 39.24 -9.70
N LEU A 288 15.95 39.43 -10.17
CA LEU A 288 15.28 40.71 -10.28
C LEU A 288 14.63 41.03 -8.94
N PHE A 289 14.92 42.21 -8.40
CA PHE A 289 14.31 42.67 -7.16
C PHE A 289 13.76 44.08 -7.29
N GLY A 290 12.74 44.38 -6.49
CA GLY A 290 12.18 45.72 -6.35
C GLY A 290 11.68 45.91 -4.94
N ASN A 291 11.79 47.14 -4.46
CA ASN A 291 11.21 47.51 -3.18
C ASN A 291 10.46 48.84 -3.26
N TYR A 292 9.49 49.00 -2.40
CA TYR A 292 8.79 50.24 -2.17
C TYR A 292 8.53 50.38 -0.68
N ASN A 293 9.22 51.36 -0.04
CA ASN A 293 9.22 51.50 1.38
C ASN A 293 8.79 52.91 1.78
N TRP A 294 8.14 53.03 2.93
CA TRP A 294 7.96 54.26 3.67
C TRP A 294 8.89 54.21 4.86
N GLN A 295 9.62 55.29 5.11
CA GLN A 295 10.48 55.38 6.26
C GLN A 295 10.12 56.60 7.09
N SER A 296 10.02 56.45 8.41
CA SER A 296 9.93 57.56 9.35
C SER A 296 10.96 57.43 10.43
N GLN A 297 11.59 58.56 10.79
CA GLN A 297 12.56 58.66 11.86
C GLN A 297 12.21 59.82 12.78
N SER A 298 11.95 59.57 14.08
CA SER A 298 11.54 60.60 15.05
C SER A 298 12.06 60.26 16.43
N ASP A 299 12.26 61.29 17.25
CA ASP A 299 12.56 61.14 18.68
C ASP A 299 11.29 60.97 19.53
N LYS A 300 10.10 61.23 18.96
CA LYS A 300 8.79 61.04 19.60
C LYS A 300 7.95 60.06 18.77
N PHE A 301 7.36 59.09 19.42
CA PHE A 301 6.51 58.11 18.75
C PHE A 301 5.29 58.72 18.03
N SER A 302 4.80 59.87 18.53
CA SER A 302 3.64 60.57 17.98
C SER A 302 3.93 61.53 16.84
N ASP A 303 5.21 61.88 16.60
CA ASP A 303 5.61 62.85 15.58
C ASP A 303 6.43 62.15 14.46
N GLN A 304 5.72 61.51 13.54
CA GLN A 304 6.28 60.72 12.48
C GLN A 304 6.19 61.48 11.14
N LYS A 305 7.30 61.75 10.52
CA LYS A 305 7.39 62.25 9.13
C LYS A 305 7.80 61.15 8.19
N TRP A 306 6.95 60.89 7.21
CA TRP A 306 7.11 59.77 6.30
C TRP A 306 7.80 60.15 5.00
N PHE A 307 8.83 59.46 4.64
CA PHE A 307 9.58 59.54 3.40
C PHE A 307 9.40 58.27 2.58
N LYS A 308 9.22 58.41 1.28
CA LYS A 308 9.06 57.28 0.38
C LYS A 308 10.42 56.97 -0.29
N SER A 309 10.68 55.70 -0.48
CA SER A 309 11.81 55.22 -1.28
C SER A 309 11.41 54.02 -2.12
N SER A 310 11.91 53.92 -3.32
CA SER A 310 11.72 52.78 -4.18
C SER A 310 12.97 52.49 -4.98
N ALA A 311 13.25 51.23 -5.21
CA ALA A 311 14.33 50.80 -6.08
C ALA A 311 13.92 49.54 -6.85
N ILE A 312 14.46 49.41 -8.07
CA ILE A 312 14.42 48.17 -8.84
C ILE A 312 15.85 47.83 -9.25
N GLY A 313 16.21 46.60 -9.24
CA GLY A 313 17.57 46.19 -9.58
C GLY A 313 17.68 44.74 -10.01
N LEU A 314 18.80 44.43 -10.64
CA LEU A 314 19.20 43.10 -11.06
C LEU A 314 20.43 42.70 -10.25
N LYS A 315 20.38 41.51 -9.64
CA LYS A 315 21.47 40.94 -8.90
C LYS A 315 21.91 39.64 -9.57
N ILE A 316 23.19 39.59 -9.99
CA ILE A 316 23.77 38.38 -10.55
C ILE A 316 24.74 37.82 -9.53
N GLU A 317 24.57 36.58 -9.13
CA GLU A 317 25.39 35.90 -8.15
C GLU A 317 25.90 34.56 -8.69
N THR A 318 27.17 34.29 -8.49
CA THR A 318 27.76 32.96 -8.68
C THR A 318 28.77 32.67 -7.60
N VAL A 319 28.80 31.45 -7.11
CA VAL A 319 29.79 31.00 -6.12
C VAL A 319 31.03 30.55 -6.85
N ILE A 320 32.12 31.36 -6.79
CA ILE A 320 33.40 31.06 -7.43
C ILE A 320 34.15 29.93 -6.66
N PHE A 321 34.15 29.99 -5.34
CA PHE A 321 34.76 28.97 -4.51
C PHE A 321 33.88 28.70 -3.27
N GLY A 322 33.43 27.46 -3.11
CA GLY A 322 32.56 27.02 -2.01
C GLY A 322 33.13 25.79 -1.29
N GLY A 323 34.43 25.67 -1.10
CA GLY A 323 35.05 24.55 -0.38
C GLY A 323 34.80 23.17 -1.02
N GLY A 324 34.58 23.11 -2.34
CA GLY A 324 34.33 21.84 -3.06
C GLY A 324 32.90 21.28 -2.91
N GLN A 325 32.02 21.92 -2.15
CA GLN A 325 30.64 21.40 -1.88
C GLN A 325 29.87 21.06 -3.16
N LYS A 326 29.92 21.93 -4.19
CA LYS A 326 29.22 21.67 -5.47
C LYS A 326 29.79 20.41 -6.18
N ALA A 327 31.11 20.24 -6.18
CA ALA A 327 31.75 19.07 -6.81
C ALA A 327 31.35 17.76 -6.10
N PHE A 328 31.38 17.76 -4.77
CA PHE A 328 30.93 16.60 -4.01
C PHE A 328 29.44 16.33 -4.15
N ALA A 329 28.59 17.37 -4.28
CA ALA A 329 27.15 17.21 -4.52
C ALA A 329 26.89 16.56 -5.90
N VAL A 330 27.59 16.99 -6.96
CA VAL A 330 27.50 16.36 -8.29
C VAL A 330 27.98 14.91 -8.23
N LYS A 331 29.11 14.63 -7.56
CA LYS A 331 29.62 13.26 -7.43
C LYS A 331 28.67 12.37 -6.67
N ARG A 332 28.07 12.85 -5.58
CA ARG A 332 27.02 12.13 -4.83
C ARG A 332 25.80 11.84 -5.69
N ALA A 333 25.33 12.84 -6.47
CA ALA A 333 24.19 12.65 -7.36
C ALA A 333 24.51 11.66 -8.50
N ASP A 334 25.76 11.63 -8.99
CA ASP A 334 26.22 10.64 -9.97
C ASP A 334 26.22 9.21 -9.38
N LEU A 335 26.68 9.05 -8.14
CA LEU A 335 26.64 7.75 -7.45
C LEU A 335 25.21 7.28 -7.20
N ASN A 336 24.30 8.19 -6.82
CA ASN A 336 22.86 7.88 -6.69
C ASN A 336 22.24 7.45 -8.03
N TYR A 337 22.64 8.08 -9.14
CA TYR A 337 22.20 7.66 -10.48
C TYR A 337 22.72 6.26 -10.84
N GLN A 338 23.98 5.93 -10.51
CA GLN A 338 24.54 4.58 -10.71
C GLN A 338 23.80 3.55 -9.85
N SER A 339 23.53 3.88 -8.57
CA SER A 339 22.73 3.02 -7.68
C SER A 339 21.34 2.75 -8.26
N ALA A 340 20.64 3.79 -8.73
CA ALA A 340 19.31 3.62 -9.33
C ALA A 340 19.31 2.71 -10.58
N LYS A 341 20.40 2.72 -11.37
CA LYS A 341 20.55 1.77 -12.50
C LYS A 341 20.68 0.33 -12.01
N ILE A 342 21.50 0.10 -10.98
CA ILE A 342 21.67 -1.22 -10.39
C ILE A 342 20.34 -1.72 -9.83
N ASP A 343 19.56 -0.85 -9.19
CA ASP A 343 18.23 -1.16 -8.66
C ASP A 343 17.24 -1.53 -9.78
N LEU A 344 17.31 -0.85 -10.94
CA LEU A 344 16.51 -1.20 -12.11
C LEU A 344 16.89 -2.58 -12.66
N ASP A 345 18.18 -2.83 -12.87
CA ASP A 345 18.66 -4.12 -13.35
C ASP A 345 18.26 -5.26 -12.42
N ASN A 346 18.43 -5.07 -11.12
CA ASN A 346 18.01 -6.04 -10.10
C ASN A 346 16.48 -6.25 -10.13
N THR A 347 15.69 -5.18 -10.31
CA THR A 347 14.23 -5.27 -10.44
C THR A 347 13.85 -6.11 -11.66
N LEU A 348 14.49 -5.88 -12.82
CA LEU A 348 14.23 -6.65 -14.04
C LEU A 348 14.61 -8.13 -13.87
N HIS A 349 15.75 -8.44 -13.25
CA HIS A 349 16.15 -9.81 -12.93
C HIS A 349 15.15 -10.52 -12.01
N ASN A 350 14.66 -9.83 -10.96
CA ASN A 350 13.65 -10.40 -10.07
C ASN A 350 12.33 -10.66 -10.80
N ILE A 351 11.87 -9.72 -11.64
CA ILE A 351 10.67 -9.91 -12.47
C ILE A 351 10.84 -11.11 -13.41
N SER A 352 12.03 -11.28 -14.04
CA SER A 352 12.32 -12.42 -14.91
C SER A 352 12.20 -13.74 -14.16
N LYS A 353 12.84 -13.82 -13.00
CA LYS A 353 12.78 -14.99 -12.12
C LYS A 353 11.35 -15.30 -11.70
N ASP A 354 10.60 -14.28 -11.28
CA ASP A 354 9.23 -14.46 -10.82
C ASP A 354 8.30 -14.89 -11.95
N ASN A 355 8.47 -14.33 -13.16
CA ASN A 355 7.70 -14.72 -14.34
C ASN A 355 7.97 -16.19 -14.72
N GLU A 356 9.23 -16.65 -14.68
CA GLU A 356 9.57 -18.04 -14.96
C GLU A 356 9.01 -18.99 -13.89
N SER A 357 9.12 -18.62 -12.61
CA SER A 357 8.53 -19.39 -11.52
C SER A 357 7.00 -19.50 -11.70
N LEU A 358 6.30 -18.39 -12.02
CA LEU A 358 4.86 -18.39 -12.26
C LEU A 358 4.46 -19.30 -13.43
N ARG A 359 5.28 -19.34 -14.50
CA ARG A 359 5.05 -20.20 -15.64
C ARG A 359 5.13 -21.68 -15.25
N LEU A 360 6.22 -22.06 -14.56
CA LEU A 360 6.43 -23.43 -14.09
C LEU A 360 5.34 -23.86 -13.09
N ASP A 361 5.03 -22.99 -12.13
CA ASP A 361 3.99 -23.26 -11.13
C ASP A 361 2.60 -23.42 -11.76
N TYR A 362 2.30 -22.62 -12.80
CA TYR A 362 1.03 -22.73 -13.52
C TYR A 362 0.94 -24.06 -14.29
N GLN A 363 1.97 -24.40 -15.09
CA GLN A 363 2.02 -25.66 -15.84
C GLN A 363 1.88 -26.86 -14.90
N LYS A 364 2.60 -26.85 -13.77
CA LYS A 364 2.50 -27.89 -12.75
C LYS A 364 1.11 -27.96 -12.14
N SER A 365 0.51 -26.83 -11.75
CA SER A 365 -0.81 -26.81 -11.11
C SER A 365 -1.93 -27.29 -12.03
N VAL A 366 -1.85 -26.99 -13.33
CA VAL A 366 -2.78 -27.51 -14.35
C VAL A 366 -2.68 -29.04 -14.47
N ALA A 367 -1.46 -29.58 -14.49
CA ALA A 367 -1.26 -31.01 -14.54
C ALA A 367 -1.72 -31.73 -13.26
N ASP A 368 -1.44 -31.11 -12.08
CA ASP A 368 -1.81 -31.69 -10.78
C ASP A 368 -3.35 -31.77 -10.58
N ILE A 369 -4.12 -30.78 -11.08
CA ILE A 369 -5.57 -30.69 -10.85
C ILE A 369 -6.33 -31.92 -11.38
N SER A 370 -6.06 -32.35 -12.61
CA SER A 370 -6.74 -33.51 -13.20
C SER A 370 -6.43 -34.78 -12.41
N MET A 371 -5.18 -34.96 -12.02
CA MET A 371 -4.75 -36.13 -11.24
C MET A 371 -5.38 -36.18 -9.85
N VAL A 372 -5.42 -35.04 -9.12
CA VAL A 372 -6.00 -35.04 -7.76
C VAL A 372 -7.51 -35.15 -7.77
N ALA A 373 -8.19 -34.64 -8.82
CA ALA A 373 -9.64 -34.85 -8.98
C ALA A 373 -9.99 -36.33 -9.19
N GLU A 374 -9.23 -37.02 -10.04
CA GLU A 374 -9.38 -38.47 -10.26
C GLU A 374 -9.03 -39.27 -9.00
N LEU A 375 -7.92 -38.92 -8.33
CA LEU A 375 -7.52 -39.53 -7.05
C LEU A 375 -8.61 -39.44 -6.01
N LEU A 376 -9.23 -38.26 -5.84
CA LEU A 376 -10.33 -38.07 -4.90
C LEU A 376 -11.54 -38.94 -5.26
N GLN A 377 -11.93 -38.96 -6.54
CA GLN A 377 -13.06 -39.76 -7.03
C GLN A 377 -12.84 -41.28 -6.80
N LEU A 378 -11.65 -41.76 -7.11
CA LEU A 378 -11.30 -43.18 -6.88
C LEU A 378 -11.25 -43.52 -5.39
N SER A 379 -10.70 -42.63 -4.53
CA SER A 379 -10.66 -42.83 -3.11
C SER A 379 -12.05 -42.81 -2.46
N GLU A 380 -12.98 -41.95 -2.92
CA GLU A 380 -14.38 -41.95 -2.50
C GLU A 380 -15.10 -43.23 -2.89
N ARG A 381 -14.87 -43.72 -4.11
CA ARG A 381 -15.42 -44.99 -4.58
C ARG A 381 -14.88 -46.17 -3.78
N ASN A 382 -13.57 -46.21 -3.56
CA ASN A 382 -12.93 -47.27 -2.79
C ASN A 382 -13.45 -47.31 -1.35
N TYR A 383 -13.59 -46.15 -0.71
CA TYR A 383 -14.14 -46.05 0.61
C TYR A 383 -15.62 -46.54 0.64
N THR A 384 -16.43 -46.18 -0.34
CA THR A 384 -17.81 -46.61 -0.43
C THR A 384 -17.92 -48.15 -0.55
N LEU A 385 -17.07 -48.78 -1.39
CA LEU A 385 -16.96 -50.23 -1.53
C LEU A 385 -16.46 -50.92 -0.25
N ALA A 386 -15.44 -50.35 0.39
CA ALA A 386 -14.89 -50.89 1.62
C ALA A 386 -15.90 -50.80 2.78
N ASN A 387 -16.61 -49.68 2.90
CA ASN A 387 -17.66 -49.52 3.89
C ASN A 387 -18.84 -50.49 3.69
N TYR A 388 -19.25 -50.76 2.42
CA TYR A 388 -20.23 -51.78 2.09
C TYR A 388 -19.75 -53.18 2.52
N LYS A 389 -18.53 -53.57 2.15
CA LYS A 389 -17.93 -54.86 2.54
C LYS A 389 -17.79 -55.00 4.05
N TYR A 390 -17.36 -53.95 4.77
CA TYR A 390 -17.30 -53.93 6.23
C TYR A 390 -18.69 -54.09 6.83
N SER A 391 -19.72 -53.40 6.33
CA SER A 391 -21.08 -53.51 6.82
C SER A 391 -21.66 -54.91 6.70
N ASN A 392 -21.23 -55.65 5.65
CA ASN A 392 -21.64 -57.05 5.41
C ASN A 392 -20.64 -58.09 6.00
N GLN A 393 -19.72 -57.70 6.88
CA GLN A 393 -18.76 -58.58 7.55
C GLN A 393 -17.73 -59.28 6.65
N ILE A 394 -17.54 -58.73 5.41
CA ILE A 394 -16.60 -59.29 4.41
C ILE A 394 -15.20 -58.68 4.59
N LEU A 395 -15.11 -57.46 5.18
CA LEU A 395 -13.88 -56.72 5.32
C LEU A 395 -13.59 -56.45 6.81
N PRO A 396 -12.36 -56.68 7.31
CA PRO A 396 -11.95 -56.33 8.69
C PRO A 396 -11.92 -54.78 8.85
N PHE A 397 -12.11 -54.32 10.09
CA PHE A 397 -12.09 -52.91 10.44
C PHE A 397 -10.74 -52.22 10.09
N ASP A 398 -9.63 -52.88 10.31
CA ASP A 398 -8.28 -52.33 10.00
C ASP A 398 -8.12 -52.01 8.50
N GLN A 399 -8.65 -52.87 7.64
CA GLN A 399 -8.62 -52.58 6.17
C GLN A 399 -9.56 -51.43 5.79
N LEU A 400 -10.73 -51.33 6.42
CA LEU A 400 -11.61 -50.16 6.23
C LEU A 400 -10.93 -48.90 6.72
N LEU A 401 -10.24 -48.91 7.84
CA LEU A 401 -9.55 -47.75 8.40
C LEU A 401 -8.41 -47.30 7.50
N ASN A 402 -7.68 -48.19 6.83
CA ASN A 402 -6.66 -47.86 5.85
C ASN A 402 -7.25 -47.13 4.64
N VAL A 403 -8.34 -47.69 4.05
CA VAL A 403 -9.04 -47.04 2.93
C VAL A 403 -9.65 -45.69 3.33
N TYR A 404 -10.13 -45.57 4.55
CA TYR A 404 -10.63 -44.30 5.08
C TYR A 404 -9.49 -43.25 5.23
N THR A 405 -8.30 -43.66 5.68
CA THR A 405 -7.13 -42.79 5.75
C THR A 405 -6.68 -42.33 4.37
N GLU A 406 -6.71 -43.22 3.36
CA GLU A 406 -6.44 -42.86 1.97
C GLU A 406 -7.42 -41.80 1.46
N LEU A 407 -8.70 -41.93 1.77
CA LEU A 407 -9.72 -40.91 1.42
C LEU A 407 -9.42 -39.57 2.07
N LEU A 408 -9.09 -39.53 3.37
CA LEU A 408 -8.75 -38.28 4.07
C LEU A 408 -7.53 -37.60 3.42
N ASN A 409 -6.51 -38.38 3.08
CA ASN A 409 -5.31 -37.88 2.39
C ASN A 409 -5.63 -37.33 0.99
N ALA A 410 -6.50 -38.01 0.22
CA ALA A 410 -6.95 -37.55 -1.08
C ALA A 410 -7.77 -36.26 -1.00
N GLN A 411 -8.64 -36.10 -0.01
CA GLN A 411 -9.40 -34.88 0.25
C GLN A 411 -8.45 -33.70 0.54
N GLN A 412 -7.46 -33.91 1.40
CA GLN A 412 -6.47 -32.88 1.73
C GLN A 412 -5.64 -32.48 0.52
N GLN A 413 -5.11 -33.45 -0.25
CA GLN A 413 -4.35 -33.17 -1.48
C GLN A 413 -5.17 -32.42 -2.51
N TYR A 414 -6.44 -32.80 -2.71
CA TYR A 414 -7.34 -32.12 -3.62
C TYR A 414 -7.50 -30.65 -3.27
N LEU A 415 -7.76 -30.33 -2.02
CA LEU A 415 -7.92 -28.95 -1.55
C LEU A 415 -6.63 -28.15 -1.68
N GLU A 416 -5.46 -28.75 -1.33
CA GLU A 416 -4.15 -28.11 -1.44
C GLU A 416 -3.83 -27.75 -2.90
N LYS A 417 -4.04 -28.68 -3.84
CA LYS A 417 -3.73 -28.47 -5.27
C LYS A 417 -4.66 -27.46 -5.94
N ILE A 418 -5.93 -27.48 -5.62
CA ILE A 418 -6.87 -26.44 -6.09
C ILE A 418 -6.49 -25.06 -5.55
N SER A 419 -6.14 -24.95 -4.27
CA SER A 419 -5.67 -23.70 -3.69
C SER A 419 -4.44 -23.17 -4.40
N GLY A 420 -3.44 -24.05 -4.64
CA GLY A 420 -2.22 -23.69 -5.39
C GLY A 420 -2.53 -23.17 -6.78
N TYR A 421 -3.40 -23.82 -7.52
CA TYR A 421 -3.84 -23.36 -8.85
C TYR A 421 -4.46 -21.94 -8.81
N TYR A 422 -5.44 -21.71 -7.92
CA TYR A 422 -6.07 -20.40 -7.83
C TYR A 422 -5.08 -19.31 -7.40
N ALA A 423 -4.14 -19.62 -6.49
CA ALA A 423 -3.11 -18.69 -6.09
C ALA A 423 -2.22 -18.24 -7.27
N VAL A 424 -1.78 -19.19 -8.11
CA VAL A 424 -0.96 -18.90 -9.29
C VAL A 424 -1.76 -18.19 -10.37
N LYS A 425 -2.97 -18.65 -10.67
CA LYS A 425 -3.87 -18.05 -11.68
C LYS A 425 -4.15 -16.58 -11.36
N ASN A 426 -4.44 -16.26 -10.10
CA ASN A 426 -4.74 -14.90 -9.69
C ASN A 426 -3.52 -13.97 -9.79
N LYS A 427 -2.31 -14.47 -9.50
CA LYS A 427 -1.07 -13.71 -9.73
C LYS A 427 -0.89 -13.39 -11.21
N ILE A 428 -1.14 -14.35 -12.11
CA ILE A 428 -1.06 -14.13 -13.55
C ILE A 428 -2.12 -13.13 -14.00
N GLN A 429 -3.37 -13.25 -13.54
CA GLN A 429 -4.44 -12.31 -13.88
C GLN A 429 -4.16 -10.88 -13.40
N ALA A 430 -3.54 -10.71 -12.24
CA ALA A 430 -3.12 -9.40 -11.75
C ALA A 430 -2.06 -8.76 -12.67
N ILE A 431 -1.24 -9.56 -13.35
CA ILE A 431 -0.26 -9.09 -14.33
C ILE A 431 -0.92 -8.76 -15.68
N VAL A 432 -1.89 -9.54 -16.13
CA VAL A 432 -2.63 -9.30 -17.40
C VAL A 432 -3.37 -7.95 -17.37
N ASN A 433 -3.85 -7.54 -16.22
CA ASN A 433 -4.63 -6.32 -16.04
C ASN A 433 -3.76 -5.05 -15.84
N GLN A 434 -2.45 -5.09 -16.11
CA GLN A 434 -1.50 -3.96 -16.08
C GLN A 434 -1.49 -3.21 -17.42
#